data_bc5cf239006ced08a9a7876e19df0e22
#
_entry.id   bc5cf239006ced08a9a7876e19df0e22
#
_cell.length_a   1.000
_cell.length_b   1.000
_cell.length_c   1.000
_cell.angle_alpha   90.00
_cell.angle_beta   90.00
_cell.angle_gamma   90.00
#
_symmetry.space_group_name_H-M   'P 1'
#
loop_
_entity.id
_entity.type
_entity.pdbx_description
1 polymer ?
#
loop_
_entity_poly.entity_id
_entity_poly.type
_entity_poly.pdbx_seq_one_letter_code
_entity_poly.pdbx_strand_id
1 'polypeptide(L)'
;MFEWPIGLSTGCFYRTSIFDCLEEVRAAGFNLIEICSFPAHLDYHDFDAVKRAGELIRQLNIDPYSFHAPFADHIDITSPDPTIRSHSIGEIVLAANAAAEIGVRHFVIHPGPEKSDLPEKERLHRMENAANSLNQIAEECAELDVVLILENMLPHLFFGHPRDILWILGAIESTDVGICLDTGHAHLSGDLPSVVHKLSRHLWMHHASDNCGDRDDHLPPGDGEILWEPVIRQLSKLSFGGTIILEINGNSDAETTLDGAQRARRFIRDVKRRVEDSHR
;
A
#
# COMPACT_ATOMS: atom_id res chain seq x y z
N MET A 1 1.90 -26.41 -3.49
CA MET A 1 0.86 -25.43 -3.12
C MET A 1 1.60 -24.13 -2.88
N PHE A 2 1.31 -23.08 -3.65
CA PHE A 2 2.00 -21.80 -3.50
C PHE A 2 1.36 -21.05 -2.32
N GLU A 3 2.13 -20.74 -1.28
CA GLU A 3 1.68 -19.87 -0.20
C GLU A 3 2.02 -18.43 -0.55
N TRP A 4 1.04 -17.54 -0.43
CA TRP A 4 1.30 -16.11 -0.54
C TRP A 4 2.15 -15.65 0.65
N PRO A 5 3.25 -14.91 0.43
CA PRO A 5 3.91 -14.22 1.51
C PRO A 5 2.94 -13.24 2.18
N ILE A 6 2.89 -13.22 3.51
CA ILE A 6 2.04 -12.30 4.26
C ILE A 6 2.91 -11.52 5.23
N GLY A 7 3.03 -10.23 4.95
CA GLY A 7 3.75 -9.24 5.74
C GLY A 7 2.85 -8.35 6.57
N LEU A 8 3.45 -7.39 7.25
CA LEU A 8 2.78 -6.38 8.08
C LEU A 8 3.23 -4.99 7.66
N SER A 9 2.28 -4.07 7.45
CA SER A 9 2.61 -2.65 7.34
C SER A 9 2.96 -2.09 8.72
N THR A 10 4.11 -1.42 8.82
CA THR A 10 4.50 -0.73 10.05
C THR A 10 3.64 0.51 10.31
N GLY A 11 2.73 0.84 9.40
CA GLY A 11 1.70 1.86 9.57
C GLY A 11 0.85 1.67 10.82
N CYS A 12 0.64 0.42 11.29
CA CYS A 12 -0.01 0.17 12.57
C CYS A 12 0.75 0.75 13.78
N PHE A 13 2.00 1.16 13.59
CA PHE A 13 2.87 1.81 14.58
C PHE A 13 3.26 3.24 14.19
N TYR A 14 2.50 3.92 13.33
CA TYR A 14 2.88 5.21 12.74
C TYR A 14 3.22 6.33 13.75
N ARG A 15 2.79 6.20 15.04
CA ARG A 15 3.10 7.12 16.14
C ARG A 15 4.29 6.68 17.00
N THR A 16 4.83 5.49 16.73
CA THR A 16 5.96 4.89 17.45
C THR A 16 7.14 4.86 16.51
N SER A 17 8.34 5.16 17.00
CA SER A 17 9.55 5.05 16.19
C SER A 17 9.73 3.63 15.65
N ILE A 18 10.15 3.50 14.39
CA ILE A 18 10.45 2.21 13.78
C ILE A 18 11.48 1.41 14.60
N PHE A 19 12.41 2.10 15.27
CA PHE A 19 13.42 1.48 16.12
C PHE A 19 12.85 0.82 17.37
N ASP A 20 11.66 1.25 17.81
CA ASP A 20 11.02 0.74 19.03
C ASP A 20 10.04 -0.42 18.75
N CYS A 21 9.67 -0.68 17.47
CA CYS A 21 8.68 -1.70 17.14
C CYS A 21 9.23 -2.91 16.34
N LEU A 22 10.35 -2.77 15.63
CA LEU A 22 10.83 -3.83 14.72
C LEU A 22 11.17 -5.15 15.42
N GLU A 23 11.74 -5.10 16.63
CA GLU A 23 12.04 -6.33 17.38
C GLU A 23 10.76 -7.08 17.76
N GLU A 24 9.71 -6.36 18.18
CA GLU A 24 8.41 -6.94 18.52
C GLU A 24 7.71 -7.50 17.29
N VAL A 25 7.73 -6.76 16.15
CA VAL A 25 7.22 -7.24 14.85
C VAL A 25 7.91 -8.54 14.45
N ARG A 26 9.24 -8.60 14.59
CA ARG A 26 10.03 -9.81 14.29
C ARG A 26 9.70 -10.95 15.23
N ALA A 27 9.57 -10.68 16.53
CA ALA A 27 9.21 -11.66 17.56
C ALA A 27 7.78 -12.22 17.35
N ALA A 28 6.84 -11.41 16.85
CA ALA A 28 5.51 -11.83 16.44
C ALA A 28 5.51 -12.68 15.15
N GLY A 29 6.69 -12.94 14.58
CA GLY A 29 6.89 -13.80 13.42
C GLY A 29 6.61 -13.13 12.07
N PHE A 30 6.60 -11.80 12.01
CA PHE A 30 6.61 -11.08 10.74
C PHE A 30 8.05 -10.80 10.34
N ASN A 31 8.48 -11.44 9.27
CA ASN A 31 9.80 -11.30 8.67
C ASN A 31 9.73 -10.60 7.29
N LEU A 32 8.59 -10.07 6.94
CA LEU A 32 8.33 -9.29 5.74
C LEU A 32 7.47 -8.10 6.14
N ILE A 33 7.90 -6.89 5.79
CA ILE A 33 7.23 -5.66 6.18
C ILE A 33 7.04 -4.68 5.01
N GLU A 34 6.05 -3.83 5.17
CA GLU A 34 5.97 -2.53 4.52
C GLU A 34 6.37 -1.45 5.51
N ILE A 35 7.12 -0.45 5.05
CA ILE A 35 7.57 0.68 5.88
C ILE A 35 6.66 1.87 5.64
N CYS A 36 6.13 2.43 6.73
CA CYS A 36 5.35 3.66 6.72
C CYS A 36 6.28 4.88 6.76
N SER A 37 6.04 5.85 5.87
CA SER A 37 6.80 7.10 5.76
C SER A 37 6.38 8.19 6.74
N PHE A 38 5.56 7.89 7.74
CA PHE A 38 5.09 8.89 8.68
C PHE A 38 6.26 9.43 9.53
N PRO A 39 6.48 10.78 9.62
CA PRO A 39 7.69 11.34 10.23
C PRO A 39 7.94 10.92 11.69
N ALA A 40 6.87 10.68 12.47
CA ALA A 40 7.00 10.17 13.84
C ALA A 40 7.46 8.70 13.89
N HIS A 41 7.30 7.95 12.80
CA HIS A 41 7.71 6.56 12.66
C HIS A 41 9.10 6.44 12.04
N LEU A 42 9.25 6.96 10.83
CA LEU A 42 10.53 7.07 10.12
C LEU A 42 10.52 8.36 9.29
N ASP A 43 11.25 9.35 9.74
CA ASP A 43 11.43 10.59 8.98
C ASP A 43 12.40 10.35 7.81
N TYR A 44 11.85 10.28 6.59
CA TYR A 44 12.63 10.06 5.37
C TYR A 44 13.53 11.25 5.01
N HIS A 45 13.39 12.41 5.67
CA HIS A 45 14.31 13.53 5.55
C HIS A 45 15.57 13.37 6.44
N ASP A 46 15.51 12.55 7.49
CA ASP A 46 16.68 12.18 8.30
C ASP A 46 17.38 10.96 7.68
N PHE A 47 18.30 11.22 6.76
CA PHE A 47 18.99 10.16 6.02
C PHE A 47 19.86 9.28 6.93
N ASP A 48 20.35 9.78 8.06
CA ASP A 48 21.05 8.98 9.05
C ASP A 48 20.11 8.03 9.78
N ALA A 49 18.88 8.45 10.09
CA ALA A 49 17.86 7.57 10.63
C ALA A 49 17.45 6.50 9.61
N VAL A 50 17.28 6.86 8.33
CA VAL A 50 17.00 5.91 7.23
C VAL A 50 18.07 4.81 7.15
N LYS A 51 19.36 5.18 7.16
CA LYS A 51 20.46 4.21 7.16
C LYS A 51 20.43 3.29 8.37
N ARG A 52 20.25 3.85 9.57
CA ARG A 52 20.16 3.05 10.80
C ARG A 52 18.96 2.08 10.74
N ALA A 53 17.82 2.51 10.21
CA ALA A 53 16.66 1.65 10.04
C ALA A 53 16.97 0.46 9.09
N GLY A 54 17.61 0.71 7.94
CA GLY A 54 18.06 -0.31 7.02
C GLY A 54 19.05 -1.30 7.67
N GLU A 55 19.97 -0.81 8.50
CA GLU A 55 20.90 -1.66 9.25
C GLU A 55 20.18 -2.54 10.26
N LEU A 56 19.23 -2.00 11.03
CA LEU A 56 18.45 -2.75 12.01
C LEU A 56 17.57 -3.80 11.32
N ILE A 57 16.91 -3.48 10.22
CA ILE A 57 16.10 -4.40 9.42
C ILE A 57 16.95 -5.59 8.96
N ARG A 58 18.16 -5.34 8.44
CA ARG A 58 19.09 -6.41 8.06
C ARG A 58 19.55 -7.26 9.25
N GLN A 59 19.87 -6.62 10.38
CA GLN A 59 20.28 -7.34 11.62
C GLN A 59 19.17 -8.27 12.14
N LEU A 60 17.92 -7.83 12.07
CA LEU A 60 16.75 -8.61 12.48
C LEU A 60 16.33 -9.66 11.45
N ASN A 61 16.99 -9.69 10.29
CA ASN A 61 16.65 -10.58 9.18
C ASN A 61 15.17 -10.43 8.76
N ILE A 62 14.76 -9.18 8.58
CA ILE A 62 13.45 -8.76 8.07
C ILE A 62 13.63 -8.38 6.59
N ASP A 63 12.66 -8.74 5.75
CA ASP A 63 12.56 -8.33 4.35
C ASP A 63 11.76 -7.03 4.26
N PRO A 64 12.36 -5.89 3.88
CA PRO A 64 11.65 -4.64 3.64
C PRO A 64 11.00 -4.67 2.25
N TYR A 65 9.88 -5.33 2.11
CA TYR A 65 9.24 -5.61 0.82
C TYR A 65 8.76 -4.35 0.11
N SER A 66 8.08 -3.47 0.84
CA SER A 66 7.53 -2.22 0.29
C SER A 66 7.73 -1.04 1.24
N PHE A 67 7.66 0.16 0.65
CA PHE A 67 7.66 1.44 1.35
C PHE A 67 6.45 2.24 0.88
N HIS A 68 5.60 2.66 1.81
CA HIS A 68 4.46 3.50 1.50
C HIS A 68 4.89 4.96 1.41
N ALA A 69 4.66 5.59 0.25
CA ALA A 69 4.97 6.98 0.00
C ALA A 69 4.26 7.91 0.99
N PRO A 70 4.82 9.10 1.28
CA PRO A 70 4.13 10.07 2.10
C PRO A 70 2.85 10.56 1.42
N PHE A 71 1.79 10.68 2.22
CA PHE A 71 0.52 11.28 1.82
C PHE A 71 0.07 12.27 2.90
N ALA A 72 -0.34 13.45 2.48
CA ALA A 72 -0.80 14.50 3.36
C ALA A 72 -1.53 15.57 2.54
N ASP A 73 -2.27 16.46 3.20
CA ASP A 73 -3.02 17.53 2.54
C ASP A 73 -2.19 18.46 1.65
N HIS A 74 -0.91 18.60 1.93
CA HIS A 74 0.02 19.44 1.17
C HIS A 74 0.75 18.68 0.05
N ILE A 75 0.61 17.36 -0.03
CA ILE A 75 1.18 16.53 -1.09
C ILE A 75 0.09 16.28 -2.13
N ASP A 76 0.18 16.95 -3.28
CA ASP A 76 -0.79 16.85 -4.38
C ASP A 76 -0.07 16.88 -5.73
N ILE A 77 0.29 15.70 -6.23
CA ILE A 77 0.94 15.54 -7.55
C ILE A 77 -0.01 15.85 -8.72
N THR A 78 -1.29 16.04 -8.44
CA THR A 78 -2.32 16.39 -9.45
C THR A 78 -2.56 17.88 -9.53
N SER A 79 -1.99 18.68 -8.62
CA SER A 79 -2.30 20.10 -8.46
C SER A 79 -2.17 20.90 -9.76
N PRO A 80 -3.14 21.77 -10.08
CA PRO A 80 -3.00 22.74 -11.17
C PRO A 80 -1.86 23.75 -10.94
N ASP A 81 -1.53 24.01 -9.66
CA ASP A 81 -0.40 24.87 -9.30
C ASP A 81 0.92 24.09 -9.49
N PRO A 82 1.80 24.53 -10.43
CA PRO A 82 3.05 23.85 -10.70
C PRO A 82 4.02 23.87 -9.52
N THR A 83 3.93 24.84 -8.62
CA THR A 83 4.80 24.93 -7.43
C THR A 83 4.44 23.84 -6.43
N ILE A 84 3.14 23.68 -6.15
CA ILE A 84 2.65 22.59 -5.27
C ILE A 84 3.02 21.24 -5.87
N ARG A 85 2.79 21.07 -7.18
CA ARG A 85 3.07 19.80 -7.87
C ARG A 85 4.56 19.44 -7.83
N SER A 86 5.44 20.41 -8.14
CA SER A 86 6.88 20.20 -8.12
C SER A 86 7.39 19.87 -6.70
N HIS A 87 6.86 20.54 -5.68
CA HIS A 87 7.19 20.22 -4.28
C HIS A 87 6.73 18.80 -3.93
N SER A 88 5.50 18.44 -4.29
CA SER A 88 4.96 17.10 -4.02
C SER A 88 5.76 15.98 -4.69
N ILE A 89 6.19 16.19 -5.93
CA ILE A 89 7.07 15.24 -6.63
C ILE A 89 8.41 15.13 -5.88
N GLY A 90 8.99 16.26 -5.46
CA GLY A 90 10.25 16.28 -4.69
C GLY A 90 10.15 15.48 -3.38
N GLU A 91 9.06 15.62 -2.63
CA GLU A 91 8.81 14.87 -1.39
C GLU A 91 8.71 13.35 -1.65
N ILE A 92 8.00 12.97 -2.71
CA ILE A 92 7.83 11.56 -3.08
C ILE A 92 9.16 10.96 -3.55
N VAL A 93 9.94 11.67 -4.37
CA VAL A 93 11.25 11.22 -4.83
C VAL A 93 12.24 11.10 -3.66
N LEU A 94 12.19 12.03 -2.70
CA LEU A 94 13.01 11.93 -1.49
C LEU A 94 12.67 10.66 -0.67
N ALA A 95 11.38 10.35 -0.54
CA ALA A 95 10.95 9.12 0.12
C ALA A 95 11.34 7.85 -0.67
N ALA A 96 11.32 7.89 -2.01
CA ALA A 96 11.80 6.79 -2.85
C ALA A 96 13.31 6.54 -2.68
N ASN A 97 14.11 7.61 -2.52
CA ASN A 97 15.53 7.49 -2.18
C ASN A 97 15.74 6.83 -0.81
N ALA A 98 14.93 7.19 0.18
CA ALA A 98 14.96 6.53 1.49
C ALA A 98 14.59 5.05 1.40
N ALA A 99 13.59 4.70 0.60
CA ALA A 99 13.19 3.32 0.34
C ALA A 99 14.34 2.52 -0.29
N ALA A 100 15.00 3.06 -1.31
CA ALA A 100 16.16 2.44 -1.97
C ALA A 100 17.35 2.24 -1.01
N GLU A 101 17.67 3.22 -0.16
CA GLU A 101 18.75 3.12 0.85
C GLU A 101 18.49 1.99 1.86
N ILE A 102 17.24 1.76 2.24
CA ILE A 102 16.85 0.63 3.11
C ILE A 102 16.97 -0.71 2.38
N GLY A 103 16.84 -0.71 1.06
CA GLY A 103 16.83 -1.90 0.20
C GLY A 103 15.42 -2.39 -0.16
N VAL A 104 14.43 -1.50 -0.11
CA VAL A 104 13.05 -1.76 -0.54
C VAL A 104 12.99 -1.88 -2.06
N ARG A 105 12.11 -2.75 -2.57
CA ARG A 105 11.91 -2.93 -4.02
C ARG A 105 10.60 -2.37 -4.55
N HIS A 106 9.61 -2.17 -3.71
CA HIS A 106 8.28 -1.73 -4.12
C HIS A 106 7.92 -0.43 -3.38
N PHE A 107 7.60 0.60 -4.14
CA PHE A 107 7.23 1.91 -3.60
C PHE A 107 5.75 2.15 -3.88
N VAL A 108 4.93 2.08 -2.84
CA VAL A 108 3.47 2.23 -2.94
C VAL A 108 3.11 3.70 -2.87
N ILE A 109 2.26 4.17 -3.78
CA ILE A 109 1.83 5.56 -3.85
C ILE A 109 0.32 5.66 -4.08
N HIS A 110 -0.31 6.63 -3.41
CA HIS A 110 -1.62 7.14 -3.78
C HIS A 110 -1.49 8.02 -5.03
N PRO A 111 -2.15 7.70 -6.15
CA PRO A 111 -2.02 8.48 -7.39
C PRO A 111 -2.70 9.83 -7.35
N GLY A 112 -3.45 10.15 -6.31
CA GLY A 112 -4.17 11.39 -6.09
C GLY A 112 -4.08 11.91 -4.66
N PRO A 113 -4.57 13.14 -4.42
CA PRO A 113 -4.56 13.73 -3.09
C PRO A 113 -5.67 13.14 -2.20
N GLU A 114 -5.44 13.18 -0.89
CA GLU A 114 -6.41 12.82 0.17
C GLU A 114 -7.52 13.86 0.35
N LYS A 115 -8.07 14.39 -0.76
CA LYS A 115 -9.08 15.44 -0.77
C LYS A 115 -10.28 15.03 -1.62
N SER A 116 -11.48 15.20 -1.07
CA SER A 116 -12.75 14.88 -1.73
C SER A 116 -13.40 16.08 -2.46
N ASP A 117 -13.02 17.30 -2.15
CA ASP A 117 -13.65 18.54 -2.60
C ASP A 117 -13.00 19.17 -3.84
N LEU A 118 -12.38 18.35 -4.68
CA LEU A 118 -11.74 18.81 -5.92
C LEU A 118 -12.79 19.24 -6.95
N PRO A 119 -12.59 20.43 -7.59
CA PRO A 119 -13.54 20.94 -8.56
C PRO A 119 -13.65 20.02 -9.79
N GLU A 120 -14.85 19.56 -10.14
CA GLU A 120 -15.09 18.68 -11.29
C GLU A 120 -14.55 19.28 -12.62
N LYS A 121 -14.63 20.60 -12.79
CA LYS A 121 -14.07 21.30 -13.96
C LYS A 121 -12.55 21.13 -14.12
N GLU A 122 -11.83 20.78 -13.07
CA GLU A 122 -10.37 20.57 -13.07
C GLU A 122 -10.01 19.11 -13.30
N ARG A 123 -10.98 18.19 -13.26
CA ARG A 123 -10.74 16.75 -13.25
C ARG A 123 -9.77 16.28 -14.35
N LEU A 124 -10.07 16.64 -15.61
CA LEU A 124 -9.22 16.20 -16.73
C LEU A 124 -7.80 16.76 -16.61
N HIS A 125 -7.66 18.04 -16.30
CA HIS A 125 -6.37 18.68 -16.13
C HIS A 125 -5.56 18.06 -14.98
N ARG A 126 -6.22 17.71 -13.86
CA ARG A 126 -5.60 17.00 -12.74
C ARG A 126 -5.17 15.58 -13.11
N MET A 127 -5.94 14.88 -13.93
CA MET A 127 -5.56 13.56 -14.44
C MET A 127 -4.31 13.64 -15.33
N GLU A 128 -4.25 14.63 -16.23
CA GLU A 128 -3.07 14.88 -17.07
C GLU A 128 -1.83 15.25 -16.23
N ASN A 129 -2.01 16.08 -15.21
CA ASN A 129 -0.94 16.42 -14.27
C ASN A 129 -0.46 15.18 -13.50
N ALA A 130 -1.37 14.33 -13.02
CA ALA A 130 -1.02 13.08 -12.34
C ALA A 130 -0.19 12.17 -13.26
N ALA A 131 -0.60 12.02 -14.54
CA ALA A 131 0.15 11.23 -15.51
C ALA A 131 1.58 11.75 -15.69
N ASN A 132 1.74 13.06 -15.88
CA ASN A 132 3.04 13.70 -16.03
C ASN A 132 3.91 13.54 -14.77
N SER A 133 3.32 13.72 -13.59
CA SER A 133 4.02 13.59 -12.31
C SER A 133 4.45 12.14 -12.05
N LEU A 134 3.56 11.18 -12.29
CA LEU A 134 3.85 9.77 -12.09
C LEU A 134 4.87 9.23 -13.10
N ASN A 135 4.94 9.78 -14.32
CA ASN A 135 6.01 9.45 -15.26
C ASN A 135 7.38 9.90 -14.72
N GLN A 136 7.48 11.11 -14.17
CA GLN A 136 8.72 11.57 -13.53
C GLN A 136 9.09 10.70 -12.33
N ILE A 137 8.12 10.40 -11.46
CA ILE A 137 8.35 9.56 -10.27
C ILE A 137 8.77 8.13 -10.70
N ALA A 138 8.14 7.57 -11.72
CA ALA A 138 8.48 6.24 -12.22
C ALA A 138 9.90 6.17 -12.81
N GLU A 139 10.34 7.23 -13.50
CA GLU A 139 11.71 7.37 -14.01
C GLU A 139 12.73 7.40 -12.88
N GLU A 140 12.50 8.22 -11.85
CA GLU A 140 13.35 8.29 -10.66
C GLU A 140 13.37 6.96 -9.89
N CYS A 141 12.21 6.31 -9.73
CA CYS A 141 12.15 4.98 -9.10
C CYS A 141 12.96 3.94 -9.89
N ALA A 142 12.90 3.97 -11.23
CA ALA A 142 13.65 3.05 -12.07
C ALA A 142 15.17 3.26 -11.94
N GLU A 143 15.65 4.50 -11.81
CA GLU A 143 17.06 4.81 -11.55
C GLU A 143 17.54 4.27 -10.19
N LEU A 144 16.61 4.09 -9.25
CA LEU A 144 16.86 3.58 -7.91
C LEU A 144 16.67 2.05 -7.78
N ASP A 145 16.38 1.33 -8.88
CA ASP A 145 15.98 -0.09 -8.87
C ASP A 145 14.74 -0.37 -7.97
N VAL A 146 13.82 0.60 -7.89
CA VAL A 146 12.58 0.51 -7.12
C VAL A 146 11.39 0.52 -8.08
N VAL A 147 10.42 -0.37 -7.86
CA VAL A 147 9.22 -0.48 -8.69
C VAL A 147 8.10 0.37 -8.13
N LEU A 148 7.51 1.23 -8.95
CA LEU A 148 6.36 2.05 -8.57
C LEU A 148 5.08 1.22 -8.55
N ILE A 149 4.33 1.29 -7.44
CA ILE A 149 3.06 0.57 -7.25
C ILE A 149 1.96 1.58 -6.93
N LEU A 150 0.91 1.60 -7.76
CA LEU A 150 -0.25 2.47 -7.55
C LEU A 150 -1.29 1.78 -6.67
N GLU A 151 -1.74 2.44 -5.64
CA GLU A 151 -2.81 1.93 -4.78
C GLU A 151 -4.18 2.46 -5.20
N ASN A 152 -5.22 1.63 -5.11
CA ASN A 152 -6.59 2.10 -5.27
C ASN A 152 -7.05 2.86 -4.04
N MET A 153 -7.53 4.08 -4.28
CA MET A 153 -7.94 5.01 -3.22
C MET A 153 -9.38 4.78 -2.77
N LEU A 154 -9.76 5.43 -1.68
CA LEU A 154 -11.14 5.47 -1.17
C LEU A 154 -12.12 5.96 -2.26
N PRO A 155 -13.33 5.40 -2.36
CA PRO A 155 -14.27 5.64 -3.48
C PRO A 155 -14.66 7.10 -3.69
N HIS A 156 -14.62 7.90 -2.63
CA HIS A 156 -14.98 9.33 -2.67
C HIS A 156 -13.80 10.24 -3.06
N LEU A 157 -12.59 9.69 -3.17
CA LEU A 157 -11.40 10.43 -3.55
C LEU A 157 -11.19 10.45 -5.07
N PHE A 158 -10.23 11.23 -5.53
CA PHE A 158 -10.03 11.54 -6.94
C PHE A 158 -9.76 10.31 -7.80
N PHE A 159 -8.94 9.37 -7.36
CA PHE A 159 -8.65 8.09 -8.03
C PHE A 159 -9.35 6.89 -7.36
N GLY A 160 -10.46 7.11 -6.65
CA GLY A 160 -11.22 6.06 -5.97
C GLY A 160 -11.98 5.11 -6.88
N HIS A 161 -12.16 5.45 -8.18
CA HIS A 161 -12.86 4.58 -9.10
C HIS A 161 -11.88 3.72 -9.91
N PRO A 162 -12.08 2.38 -10.05
CA PRO A 162 -11.14 1.49 -10.76
C PRO A 162 -10.81 1.91 -12.19
N ARG A 163 -11.76 2.54 -12.91
CA ARG A 163 -11.51 3.05 -14.27
C ARG A 163 -10.43 4.14 -14.28
N ASP A 164 -10.36 4.96 -13.23
CA ASP A 164 -9.41 6.06 -13.14
C ASP A 164 -8.00 5.52 -12.84
N ILE A 165 -7.91 4.48 -12.00
CA ILE A 165 -6.66 3.74 -11.77
C ILE A 165 -6.17 3.08 -13.08
N LEU A 166 -7.06 2.43 -13.83
CA LEU A 166 -6.69 1.83 -15.12
C LEU A 166 -6.30 2.88 -16.16
N TRP A 167 -6.95 4.04 -16.14
CA TRP A 167 -6.60 5.13 -17.03
C TRP A 167 -5.19 5.66 -16.73
N ILE A 168 -4.90 5.94 -15.44
CA ILE A 168 -3.58 6.46 -15.05
C ILE A 168 -2.47 5.44 -15.31
N LEU A 169 -2.71 4.17 -15.04
CA LEU A 169 -1.78 3.10 -15.37
C LEU A 169 -1.48 3.04 -16.87
N GLY A 170 -2.48 3.24 -17.70
CA GLY A 170 -2.32 3.30 -19.17
C GLY A 170 -1.66 4.59 -19.68
N ALA A 171 -1.58 5.65 -18.85
CA ALA A 171 -0.95 6.92 -19.18
C ALA A 171 0.52 6.99 -18.71
N ILE A 172 0.96 6.06 -17.87
CA ILE A 172 2.36 5.94 -17.46
C ILE A 172 3.12 5.18 -18.56
N GLU A 173 4.27 5.74 -18.97
CA GLU A 173 5.08 5.18 -20.06
C GLU A 173 5.91 3.98 -19.62
N SER A 174 6.27 3.91 -18.33
CA SER A 174 6.99 2.76 -17.78
C SER A 174 6.12 1.50 -17.79
N THR A 175 6.70 0.38 -18.21
CA THR A 175 6.05 -0.95 -18.15
C THR A 175 6.20 -1.62 -16.79
N ASP A 176 7.08 -1.11 -15.94
CA ASP A 176 7.39 -1.63 -14.61
C ASP A 176 6.61 -0.86 -13.53
N VAL A 177 5.28 -0.78 -13.70
CA VAL A 177 4.35 -0.19 -12.74
C VAL A 177 3.24 -1.20 -12.46
N GLY A 178 3.02 -1.50 -11.18
CA GLY A 178 1.99 -2.42 -10.73
C GLY A 178 0.87 -1.73 -9.97
N ILE A 179 -0.11 -2.53 -9.55
CA ILE A 179 -1.20 -2.09 -8.68
C ILE A 179 -1.10 -2.81 -7.34
N CYS A 180 -1.22 -2.05 -6.26
CA CYS A 180 -1.60 -2.54 -4.94
C CYS A 180 -3.12 -2.51 -4.83
N LEU A 181 -3.74 -3.65 -4.54
CA LEU A 181 -5.16 -3.69 -4.21
C LEU A 181 -5.33 -3.50 -2.71
N ASP A 182 -5.86 -2.37 -2.27
CA ASP A 182 -6.41 -2.25 -0.92
C ASP A 182 -7.86 -2.76 -0.88
N THR A 183 -8.10 -3.78 -0.03
CA THR A 183 -9.41 -4.42 0.12
C THR A 183 -10.41 -3.56 0.89
N GLY A 184 -9.97 -2.80 1.88
CA GLY A 184 -10.82 -1.91 2.66
C GLY A 184 -11.38 -0.80 1.77
N HIS A 185 -10.51 -0.11 1.03
CA HIS A 185 -10.91 0.90 0.04
C HIS A 185 -11.87 0.33 -1.01
N ALA A 186 -11.52 -0.84 -1.55
CA ALA A 186 -12.36 -1.48 -2.56
C ALA A 186 -13.72 -1.94 -2.00
N HIS A 187 -13.78 -2.38 -0.73
CA HIS A 187 -15.03 -2.77 -0.08
C HIS A 187 -16.01 -1.59 0.07
N LEU A 188 -15.48 -0.42 0.44
CA LEU A 188 -16.28 0.81 0.57
C LEU A 188 -16.88 1.29 -0.76
N SER A 189 -16.42 0.78 -1.91
CA SER A 189 -17.05 1.03 -3.21
C SER A 189 -18.41 0.31 -3.39
N GLY A 190 -18.73 -0.65 -2.53
CA GLY A 190 -19.92 -1.48 -2.59
C GLY A 190 -19.82 -2.65 -3.59
N ASP A 191 -18.76 -2.77 -4.37
CA ASP A 191 -18.59 -3.83 -5.38
C ASP A 191 -17.13 -4.34 -5.43
N LEU A 192 -16.64 -4.80 -4.30
CA LEU A 192 -15.28 -5.36 -4.16
C LEU A 192 -14.95 -6.43 -5.22
N PRO A 193 -15.82 -7.41 -5.53
CA PRO A 193 -15.51 -8.41 -6.56
C PRO A 193 -15.26 -7.79 -7.94
N SER A 194 -16.00 -6.75 -8.31
CA SER A 194 -15.80 -6.04 -9.59
C SER A 194 -14.48 -5.27 -9.60
N VAL A 195 -14.10 -4.64 -8.48
CA VAL A 195 -12.81 -3.95 -8.35
C VAL A 195 -11.67 -4.93 -8.54
N VAL A 196 -11.68 -6.05 -7.79
CA VAL A 196 -10.68 -7.12 -7.92
C VAL A 196 -10.60 -7.63 -9.36
N HIS A 197 -11.74 -7.87 -10.01
CA HIS A 197 -11.77 -8.35 -11.39
C HIS A 197 -11.13 -7.34 -12.37
N LYS A 198 -11.48 -6.07 -12.26
CA LYS A 198 -10.99 -5.02 -13.17
C LYS A 198 -9.49 -4.79 -13.03
N LEU A 199 -8.96 -4.84 -11.82
CA LEU A 199 -7.54 -4.59 -11.53
C LEU A 199 -6.67 -5.84 -11.68
N SER A 200 -7.25 -7.02 -11.77
CA SER A 200 -6.63 -8.33 -11.64
C SER A 200 -5.36 -8.57 -12.46
N ARG A 201 -5.27 -8.03 -13.69
CA ARG A 201 -4.12 -8.24 -14.58
C ARG A 201 -2.90 -7.40 -14.21
N HIS A 202 -3.07 -6.44 -13.32
CA HIS A 202 -2.07 -5.46 -12.93
C HIS A 202 -1.68 -5.56 -11.46
N LEU A 203 -2.24 -6.55 -10.73
CA LEU A 203 -1.99 -6.73 -9.31
C LEU A 203 -0.59 -7.29 -9.07
N TRP A 204 0.21 -6.53 -8.33
CA TRP A 204 1.54 -6.93 -7.89
C TRP A 204 1.57 -7.20 -6.39
N MET A 205 0.77 -6.48 -5.63
CA MET A 205 0.64 -6.68 -4.18
C MET A 205 -0.77 -6.35 -3.71
N HIS A 206 -1.03 -6.58 -2.43
CA HIS A 206 -2.33 -6.45 -1.84
C HIS A 206 -2.20 -5.91 -0.43
N HIS A 207 -2.85 -4.79 -0.14
CA HIS A 207 -3.11 -4.31 1.21
C HIS A 207 -4.37 -4.98 1.74
N ALA A 208 -4.22 -5.75 2.80
CA ALA A 208 -5.31 -6.50 3.40
C ALA A 208 -5.74 -5.83 4.70
N SER A 209 -6.84 -5.11 4.62
CA SER A 209 -7.59 -4.53 5.71
C SER A 209 -9.06 -4.93 5.62
N ASP A 210 -9.80 -4.84 6.72
CA ASP A 210 -11.23 -5.09 6.81
C ASP A 210 -11.96 -3.83 7.31
N ASN A 211 -13.25 -3.74 7.07
CA ASN A 211 -14.12 -2.70 7.61
C ASN A 211 -15.60 -3.13 7.61
N CYS A 212 -16.47 -2.31 8.20
CA CYS A 212 -17.91 -2.58 8.29
C CYS A 212 -18.74 -1.92 7.17
N GLY A 213 -18.09 -1.45 6.09
CA GLY A 213 -18.76 -0.92 4.89
C GLY A 213 -19.18 0.56 4.99
N ASP A 214 -18.88 1.26 6.06
CA ASP A 214 -19.25 2.67 6.27
C ASP A 214 -18.05 3.63 6.36
N ARG A 215 -16.89 3.13 6.76
CA ARG A 215 -15.65 3.91 6.88
C ARG A 215 -14.43 3.01 6.78
N ASP A 216 -13.29 3.64 6.57
CA ASP A 216 -12.01 2.97 6.48
C ASP A 216 -11.43 2.68 7.86
N ASP A 217 -11.86 1.56 8.44
CA ASP A 217 -11.52 1.18 9.81
C ASP A 217 -10.16 0.50 9.94
N HIS A 218 -9.60 0.01 8.85
CA HIS A 218 -8.37 -0.81 8.85
C HIS A 218 -8.41 -1.94 9.90
N LEU A 219 -9.56 -2.63 10.04
CA LEU A 219 -9.69 -3.78 10.94
C LEU A 219 -8.81 -4.94 10.46
N PRO A 220 -8.33 -5.79 11.35
CA PRO A 220 -7.71 -7.05 10.95
C PRO A 220 -8.65 -7.88 10.07
N PRO A 221 -8.19 -8.44 8.93
CA PRO A 221 -8.97 -9.36 8.11
C PRO A 221 -9.71 -10.42 8.91
N GLY A 222 -11.04 -10.43 8.76
CA GLY A 222 -11.98 -11.29 9.49
C GLY A 222 -12.64 -10.65 10.70
N ASP A 223 -12.26 -9.44 11.09
CA ASP A 223 -12.89 -8.69 12.18
C ASP A 223 -13.95 -7.68 11.66
N GLY A 224 -14.10 -7.52 10.33
CA GLY A 224 -15.11 -6.69 9.66
C GLY A 224 -16.13 -7.51 8.87
N GLU A 225 -16.71 -6.90 7.83
CA GLU A 225 -17.79 -7.47 7.01
C GLU A 225 -17.35 -7.92 5.61
N ILE A 226 -16.05 -7.81 5.27
CA ILE A 226 -15.55 -8.28 3.97
C ILE A 226 -15.74 -9.79 3.83
N LEU A 227 -16.39 -10.19 2.73
CA LEU A 227 -16.51 -11.59 2.36
C LEU A 227 -15.20 -12.08 1.73
N TRP A 228 -14.25 -12.51 2.56
CA TRP A 228 -12.88 -12.89 2.15
C TRP A 228 -12.81 -14.10 1.23
N GLU A 229 -13.73 -15.08 1.35
CA GLU A 229 -13.67 -16.27 0.51
C GLU A 229 -13.82 -15.96 -0.99
N PRO A 230 -14.79 -15.13 -1.45
CA PRO A 230 -14.84 -14.67 -2.83
C PRO A 230 -13.57 -13.96 -3.30
N VAL A 231 -12.98 -13.08 -2.48
CA VAL A 231 -11.74 -12.35 -2.79
C VAL A 231 -10.59 -13.32 -3.00
N ILE A 232 -10.33 -14.18 -2.03
CA ILE A 232 -9.25 -15.18 -2.06
C ILE A 232 -9.44 -16.14 -3.23
N ARG A 233 -10.67 -16.57 -3.50
CA ARG A 233 -11.02 -17.43 -4.64
C ARG A 233 -10.69 -16.76 -5.97
N GLN A 234 -10.97 -15.47 -6.10
CA GLN A 234 -10.67 -14.71 -7.30
C GLN A 234 -9.16 -14.53 -7.49
N LEU A 235 -8.43 -14.13 -6.47
CA LEU A 235 -6.96 -14.03 -6.50
C LEU A 235 -6.31 -15.36 -6.85
N SER A 236 -6.80 -16.48 -6.29
CA SER A 236 -6.31 -17.82 -6.60
C SER A 236 -6.54 -18.20 -8.08
N LYS A 237 -7.72 -17.89 -8.64
CA LYS A 237 -8.02 -18.13 -10.06
C LYS A 237 -7.16 -17.32 -11.02
N LEU A 238 -6.74 -16.13 -10.61
CA LEU A 238 -5.86 -15.25 -11.38
C LEU A 238 -4.39 -15.64 -11.29
N SER A 239 -4.08 -16.71 -10.53
CA SER A 239 -2.70 -17.08 -10.21
C SER A 239 -1.90 -15.94 -9.61
N PHE A 240 -2.54 -15.12 -8.75
CA PHE A 240 -1.86 -14.05 -8.05
C PHE A 240 -0.62 -14.59 -7.34
N GLY A 241 0.53 -14.06 -7.72
CA GLY A 241 1.84 -14.46 -7.21
C GLY A 241 2.50 -13.42 -6.32
N GLY A 242 1.78 -12.33 -6.02
CA GLY A 242 2.30 -11.22 -5.21
C GLY A 242 2.23 -11.47 -3.71
N THR A 243 2.59 -10.44 -2.98
CA THR A 243 2.62 -10.41 -1.50
C THR A 243 1.36 -9.76 -0.96
N ILE A 244 0.89 -10.26 0.17
CA ILE A 244 -0.18 -9.63 0.96
C ILE A 244 0.48 -8.89 2.12
N ILE A 245 0.21 -7.61 2.27
CA ILE A 245 0.59 -6.80 3.42
C ILE A 245 -0.65 -6.56 4.27
N LEU A 246 -0.59 -6.94 5.53
CA LEU A 246 -1.64 -6.58 6.49
C LEU A 246 -1.50 -5.10 6.82
N GLU A 247 -2.45 -4.30 6.40
CA GLU A 247 -2.51 -2.87 6.67
C GLU A 247 -3.64 -2.61 7.67
N ILE A 248 -3.33 -2.78 8.93
CA ILE A 248 -4.32 -2.72 10.02
C ILE A 248 -4.07 -1.53 10.93
N ASN A 249 -5.11 -1.04 11.57
CA ASN A 249 -4.98 -0.01 12.59
C ASN A 249 -4.20 -0.50 13.80
N GLY A 250 -3.39 0.41 14.36
CA GLY A 250 -2.75 0.20 15.65
C GLY A 250 -3.77 0.33 16.79
N ASN A 251 -3.59 -0.51 17.79
CA ASN A 251 -4.32 -0.43 19.05
C ASN A 251 -3.56 0.39 20.10
N SER A 252 -4.08 0.44 21.32
CA SER A 252 -3.47 1.18 22.44
C SER A 252 -2.07 0.68 22.83
N ASP A 253 -1.74 -0.57 22.48
CA ASP A 253 -0.47 -1.21 22.77
C ASP A 253 -0.04 -2.13 21.62
N ALA A 254 1.27 -2.41 21.56
CA ALA A 254 1.88 -3.21 20.51
C ALA A 254 1.45 -4.68 20.59
N GLU A 255 1.28 -5.24 21.78
CA GLU A 255 0.89 -6.65 21.98
C GLU A 255 -0.48 -6.91 21.33
N THR A 256 -1.49 -6.09 21.65
CA THR A 256 -2.85 -6.20 21.08
C THR A 256 -2.84 -6.03 19.57
N THR A 257 -2.04 -5.09 19.04
CA THR A 257 -1.88 -4.85 17.60
C THR A 257 -1.30 -6.08 16.91
N LEU A 258 -0.21 -6.62 17.44
CA LEU A 258 0.48 -7.78 16.87
C LEU A 258 -0.34 -9.07 16.98
N ASP A 259 -1.10 -9.24 18.06
CA ASP A 259 -2.06 -10.34 18.19
C ASP A 259 -3.16 -10.27 17.13
N GLY A 260 -3.68 -9.07 16.84
CA GLY A 260 -4.61 -8.82 15.73
C GLY A 260 -4.01 -9.21 14.38
N ALA A 261 -2.79 -8.75 14.11
CA ALA A 261 -2.06 -9.08 12.89
C ALA A 261 -1.83 -10.59 12.74
N GLN A 262 -1.46 -11.28 13.82
CA GLN A 262 -1.28 -12.73 13.79
C GLN A 262 -2.59 -13.49 13.55
N ARG A 263 -3.71 -13.03 14.14
CA ARG A 263 -5.05 -13.62 13.87
C ARG A 263 -5.42 -13.43 12.40
N ALA A 264 -5.27 -12.21 11.86
CA ALA A 264 -5.53 -11.91 10.46
C ALA A 264 -4.71 -12.79 9.50
N ARG A 265 -3.40 -12.94 9.76
CA ARG A 265 -2.53 -13.83 8.98
C ARG A 265 -3.02 -15.28 8.98
N ARG A 266 -3.38 -15.81 10.14
CA ARG A 266 -3.96 -17.18 10.25
C ARG A 266 -5.28 -17.28 9.49
N PHE A 267 -6.16 -16.30 9.66
CA PHE A 267 -7.46 -16.23 8.99
C PHE A 267 -7.32 -16.30 7.46
N ILE A 268 -6.48 -15.45 6.86
CA ILE A 268 -6.26 -15.44 5.40
C ILE A 268 -5.73 -16.80 4.92
N ARG A 269 -4.78 -17.40 5.63
CA ARG A 269 -4.24 -18.73 5.30
C ARG A 269 -5.32 -19.82 5.36
N ASP A 270 -6.18 -19.77 6.36
CA ASP A 270 -7.26 -20.75 6.54
C ASP A 270 -8.35 -20.58 5.46
N VAL A 271 -8.71 -19.34 5.10
CA VAL A 271 -9.62 -19.09 3.99
C VAL A 271 -9.03 -19.62 2.68
N LYS A 272 -7.76 -19.34 2.41
CA LYS A 272 -7.06 -19.81 1.21
C LYS A 272 -7.09 -21.34 1.13
N ARG A 273 -6.78 -22.03 2.22
CA ARG A 273 -6.82 -23.50 2.29
C ARG A 273 -8.21 -24.05 1.97
N ARG A 274 -9.28 -23.48 2.57
CA ARG A 274 -10.67 -23.89 2.27
C ARG A 274 -11.04 -23.70 0.80
N VAL A 275 -10.62 -22.58 0.22
CA VAL A 275 -10.85 -22.31 -1.21
C VAL A 275 -10.16 -23.34 -2.09
N GLU A 276 -8.91 -23.70 -1.80
CA GLU A 276 -8.17 -24.71 -2.57
C GLU A 276 -8.75 -26.11 -2.43
N ASP A 277 -9.18 -26.51 -1.23
CA ASP A 277 -9.79 -27.83 -0.99
C ASP A 277 -11.17 -27.97 -1.67
N SER A 278 -11.90 -26.86 -1.83
CA SER A 278 -13.19 -26.86 -2.52
C SER A 278 -13.10 -27.02 -4.05
N HIS A 279 -11.89 -26.98 -4.63
CA HIS A 279 -11.62 -27.15 -6.07
C HIS A 279 -11.04 -28.54 -6.41
N ARG A 280 -10.84 -29.38 -5.42
CA ARG A 280 -10.45 -30.80 -5.57
C ARG A 280 -11.67 -31.71 -5.58
#